data_03f79c6d0f5cebe1a929a4a725523bcf
#
_entry.id   03f79c6d0f5cebe1a929a4a725523bcf
#
_cell.length_a   1.000
_cell.length_b   1.000
_cell.length_c   1.000
_cell.angle_alpha   90.00
_cell.angle_beta   90.00
_cell.angle_gamma   90.00
#
_symmetry.space_group_name_H-M   'P 1'
#
loop_
_entity.id
_entity.type
_entity.pdbx_description
1 polymer ?
#
loop_
_entity_poly.entity_id
_entity_poly.type
_entity_poly.pdbx_seq_one_letter_code
_entity_poly.pdbx_strand_id
1 'polypeptide(L)'
;MLVEHEGRSPTVDPGAWVAPTAVLCGDVRVASGARVLWNAVLVDDGGPVELGEQTIVMEHALLRGRAEHPVSIGANVIVGPHAHLNGVEVGEGAFIATGAALFPGARIGAGAEVRINGVVHVNSALAEGAVVPIGWIAVGDPAQILPPDRHDDIWAIQRELDFPGTVLGIERGGSAADVTGRYAELFGRHRDDTVVE
;
A
#
# COMPACT_ATOMS: atom_id res chain seq x y z
N MET A 1 2.97 -17.97 -5.55
CA MET A 1 2.45 -18.76 -4.42
C MET A 1 1.15 -18.13 -3.96
N LEU A 2 0.05 -18.88 -3.99
CA LEU A 2 -1.24 -18.45 -3.46
C LEU A 2 -1.44 -19.03 -2.07
N VAL A 3 -1.88 -18.21 -1.13
CA VAL A 3 -1.98 -18.56 0.30
C VAL A 3 -3.38 -18.23 0.80
N GLU A 4 -4.05 -19.21 1.39
CA GLU A 4 -5.31 -18.98 2.11
C GLU A 4 -5.00 -18.40 3.49
N HIS A 5 -5.68 -17.30 3.84
CA HIS A 5 -5.62 -16.64 5.14
C HIS A 5 -7.03 -16.44 5.68
N GLU A 6 -7.32 -16.96 6.88
CA GLU A 6 -8.63 -16.86 7.55
C GLU A 6 -9.82 -17.28 6.63
N GLY A 7 -9.65 -18.36 5.85
CA GLY A 7 -10.68 -18.89 4.95
C GLY A 7 -10.91 -18.07 3.68
N ARG A 8 -10.03 -17.11 3.38
CA ARG A 8 -10.06 -16.30 2.15
C ARG A 8 -8.85 -16.66 1.28
N SER A 9 -9.10 -16.90 0.00
CA SER A 9 -8.04 -17.27 -0.97
C SER A 9 -7.95 -16.25 -2.09
N PRO A 10 -6.77 -16.03 -2.65
CA PRO A 10 -6.58 -15.13 -3.78
C PRO A 10 -7.39 -15.55 -5.00
N THR A 11 -7.90 -14.57 -5.74
CA THR A 11 -8.58 -14.75 -7.01
C THR A 11 -7.78 -14.06 -8.12
N VAL A 12 -7.33 -14.84 -9.09
CA VAL A 12 -6.54 -14.35 -10.24
C VAL A 12 -7.30 -14.59 -11.52
N ASP A 13 -7.55 -13.50 -12.27
CA ASP A 13 -8.21 -13.61 -13.60
C ASP A 13 -7.32 -14.43 -14.56
N PRO A 14 -7.92 -15.30 -15.42
CA PRO A 14 -7.15 -16.10 -16.39
C PRO A 14 -6.29 -15.27 -17.36
N GLY A 15 -6.60 -14.02 -17.60
CA GLY A 15 -5.80 -13.09 -18.41
C GLY A 15 -4.66 -12.40 -17.67
N ALA A 16 -4.59 -12.57 -16.34
CA ALA A 16 -3.49 -12.05 -15.52
C ALA A 16 -2.28 -12.98 -15.49
N TRP A 17 -1.14 -12.46 -15.06
CA TRP A 17 0.05 -13.27 -14.82
C TRP A 17 0.67 -12.94 -13.46
N VAL A 18 0.97 -13.99 -12.69
CA VAL A 18 1.63 -13.89 -11.39
C VAL A 18 2.92 -14.69 -11.42
N ALA A 19 4.04 -14.06 -11.08
CA ALA A 19 5.33 -14.72 -11.02
C ALA A 19 5.35 -15.85 -9.97
N PRO A 20 6.02 -16.97 -10.20
CA PRO A 20 6.04 -18.12 -9.28
C PRO A 20 6.52 -17.78 -7.86
N THR A 21 7.37 -16.74 -7.71
CA THR A 21 7.90 -16.31 -6.42
C THR A 21 7.13 -15.15 -5.78
N ALA A 22 6.11 -14.62 -6.45
CA ALA A 22 5.20 -13.67 -5.84
C ALA A 22 4.32 -14.37 -4.80
N VAL A 23 3.95 -13.66 -3.74
CA VAL A 23 3.06 -14.15 -2.68
C VAL A 23 1.78 -13.34 -2.68
N LEU A 24 0.65 -14.02 -2.86
CA LEU A 24 -0.69 -13.46 -2.72
C LEU A 24 -1.35 -14.19 -1.54
N CYS A 25 -1.75 -13.46 -0.50
CA CYS A 25 -2.25 -14.04 0.75
C CYS A 25 -3.59 -13.42 1.14
N GLY A 26 -4.60 -14.25 1.35
CA GLY A 26 -5.94 -13.82 1.76
C GLY A 26 -6.80 -13.27 0.61
N ASP A 27 -7.66 -12.29 0.89
CA ASP A 27 -8.56 -11.67 -0.10
C ASP A 27 -7.77 -10.73 -1.04
N VAL A 28 -7.06 -11.33 -1.98
CA VAL A 28 -6.32 -10.63 -3.05
C VAL A 28 -6.99 -10.89 -4.37
N ARG A 29 -7.38 -9.84 -5.09
CA ARG A 29 -8.08 -9.93 -6.37
C ARG A 29 -7.23 -9.29 -7.47
N VAL A 30 -6.91 -10.07 -8.50
CA VAL A 30 -6.06 -9.65 -9.62
C VAL A 30 -6.88 -9.67 -10.90
N ALA A 31 -7.16 -8.49 -11.46
CA ALA A 31 -7.98 -8.35 -12.67
C ALA A 31 -7.23 -8.72 -13.96
N SER A 32 -7.98 -8.80 -15.06
CA SER A 32 -7.49 -9.19 -16.37
C SER A 32 -6.34 -8.31 -16.86
N GLY A 33 -5.36 -8.94 -17.50
CA GLY A 33 -4.20 -8.23 -18.02
C GLY A 33 -3.19 -7.74 -16.97
N ALA A 34 -3.49 -7.83 -15.67
CA ALA A 34 -2.55 -7.43 -14.63
C ALA A 34 -1.32 -8.35 -14.56
N ARG A 35 -0.22 -7.83 -14.07
CA ARG A 35 1.07 -8.55 -13.92
C ARG A 35 1.62 -8.33 -12.52
N VAL A 36 1.90 -9.41 -11.81
CA VAL A 36 2.56 -9.38 -10.49
C VAL A 36 3.91 -10.06 -10.63
N LEU A 37 4.98 -9.28 -10.49
CA LEU A 37 6.34 -9.72 -10.77
C LEU A 37 6.99 -10.42 -9.56
N TRP A 38 8.22 -10.88 -9.75
CA TRP A 38 8.94 -11.74 -8.80
C TRP A 38 9.11 -11.12 -7.42
N ASN A 39 8.85 -11.92 -6.40
CA ASN A 39 8.97 -11.55 -4.98
C ASN A 39 8.09 -10.36 -4.54
N ALA A 40 7.12 -9.94 -5.34
CA ALA A 40 6.09 -9.03 -4.87
C ALA A 40 5.21 -9.74 -3.83
N VAL A 41 4.77 -9.01 -2.81
CA VAL A 41 3.91 -9.53 -1.73
C VAL A 41 2.64 -8.71 -1.66
N LEU A 42 1.52 -9.38 -1.84
CA LEU A 42 0.18 -8.80 -1.70
C LEU A 42 -0.51 -9.55 -0.57
N VAL A 43 -0.87 -8.83 0.50
CA VAL A 43 -1.39 -9.48 1.72
C VAL A 43 -2.62 -8.75 2.27
N ASP A 44 -3.64 -9.53 2.59
CA ASP A 44 -4.81 -9.11 3.33
C ASP A 44 -4.51 -9.22 4.84
N ASP A 45 -4.15 -8.10 5.46
CA ASP A 45 -3.99 -7.94 6.91
C ASP A 45 -5.26 -7.34 7.54
N GLY A 46 -6.42 -7.88 7.21
CA GLY A 46 -7.74 -7.48 7.68
C GLY A 46 -8.56 -6.71 6.66
N GLY A 47 -8.02 -6.41 5.48
CA GLY A 47 -8.73 -5.80 4.36
C GLY A 47 -8.20 -6.26 3.02
N PRO A 48 -9.04 -6.28 1.96
CA PRO A 48 -8.67 -6.79 0.66
C PRO A 48 -7.57 -5.98 -0.03
N VAL A 49 -6.92 -6.64 -1.00
CA VAL A 49 -6.04 -6.01 -1.98
C VAL A 49 -6.60 -6.25 -3.37
N GLU A 50 -6.97 -5.20 -4.08
CA GLU A 50 -7.57 -5.27 -5.40
C GLU A 50 -6.66 -4.59 -6.44
N LEU A 51 -6.33 -5.32 -7.51
CA LEU A 51 -5.59 -4.80 -8.65
C LEU A 51 -6.53 -4.68 -9.85
N GLY A 52 -6.63 -3.47 -10.40
CA GLY A 52 -7.36 -3.17 -11.63
C GLY A 52 -6.70 -3.75 -12.89
N GLU A 53 -7.44 -3.67 -14.01
CA GLU A 53 -6.99 -4.21 -15.30
C GLU A 53 -5.67 -3.59 -15.76
N GLN A 54 -4.84 -4.40 -16.44
CA GLN A 54 -3.54 -3.97 -17.04
C GLN A 54 -2.55 -3.36 -16.04
N THR A 55 -2.78 -3.50 -14.72
CA THR A 55 -1.88 -2.97 -13.69
C THR A 55 -0.63 -3.84 -13.55
N ILE A 56 0.52 -3.22 -13.32
CA ILE A 56 1.80 -3.91 -13.16
C ILE A 56 2.32 -3.66 -11.74
N VAL A 57 2.50 -4.72 -10.97
CA VAL A 57 3.18 -4.69 -9.67
C VAL A 57 4.58 -5.31 -9.85
N MET A 58 5.60 -4.48 -9.72
CA MET A 58 6.98 -4.88 -10.00
C MET A 58 7.64 -5.57 -8.79
N GLU A 59 8.89 -6.00 -9.00
CA GLU A 59 9.64 -6.87 -8.09
C GLU A 59 9.75 -6.28 -6.69
N HIS A 60 9.56 -7.14 -5.68
CA HIS A 60 9.70 -6.81 -4.25
C HIS A 60 8.75 -5.70 -3.76
N ALA A 61 7.75 -5.29 -4.53
CA ALA A 61 6.73 -4.38 -4.02
C ALA A 61 5.90 -5.07 -2.94
N LEU A 62 5.51 -4.31 -1.90
CA LEU A 62 4.63 -4.78 -0.83
C LEU A 62 3.32 -4.00 -0.85
N LEU A 63 2.21 -4.70 -1.07
CA LEU A 63 0.85 -4.17 -0.98
C LEU A 63 0.13 -4.84 0.20
N ARG A 64 -0.31 -4.04 1.17
CA ARG A 64 -0.92 -4.54 2.40
C ARG A 64 -2.29 -3.91 2.62
N GLY A 65 -3.35 -4.70 2.55
CA GLY A 65 -4.71 -4.27 2.88
C GLY A 65 -4.92 -4.26 4.39
N ARG A 66 -5.62 -3.24 4.90
CA ARG A 66 -5.96 -3.06 6.32
C ARG A 66 -7.46 -3.01 6.51
N ALA A 67 -7.95 -3.35 7.68
CA ALA A 67 -9.40 -3.44 7.96
C ALA A 67 -10.17 -2.16 7.57
N GLU A 68 -9.67 -0.99 7.95
CA GLU A 68 -10.32 0.30 7.65
C GLU A 68 -9.77 0.97 6.39
N HIS A 69 -8.66 0.46 5.87
CA HIS A 69 -7.97 0.98 4.70
C HIS A 69 -7.56 -0.18 3.78
N PRO A 70 -8.47 -0.71 2.93
CA PRO A 70 -8.11 -1.69 1.92
C PRO A 70 -7.10 -1.10 0.92
N VAL A 71 -6.44 -1.96 0.15
CA VAL A 71 -5.67 -1.51 -1.02
C VAL A 71 -6.54 -1.65 -2.26
N SER A 72 -6.78 -0.54 -2.94
CA SER A 72 -7.49 -0.52 -4.22
C SER A 72 -6.62 0.18 -5.26
N ILE A 73 -6.20 -0.56 -6.27
CA ILE A 73 -5.37 -0.05 -7.37
C ILE A 73 -6.20 -0.02 -8.64
N GLY A 74 -6.34 1.15 -9.24
CA GLY A 74 -7.06 1.36 -10.50
C GLY A 74 -6.42 0.65 -11.69
N ALA A 75 -7.06 0.74 -12.86
CA ALA A 75 -6.52 0.18 -14.10
C ALA A 75 -5.27 0.95 -14.59
N ASN A 76 -4.42 0.27 -15.36
CA ASN A 76 -3.23 0.88 -16.01
C ASN A 76 -2.23 1.54 -15.05
N VAL A 77 -2.19 1.11 -13.79
CA VAL A 77 -1.24 1.62 -12.78
C VAL A 77 0.08 0.85 -12.86
N ILE A 78 1.19 1.55 -12.65
CA ILE A 78 2.49 0.92 -12.43
C ILE A 78 2.90 1.13 -10.98
N VAL A 79 3.14 0.02 -10.28
CA VAL A 79 3.74 -0.01 -8.94
C VAL A 79 5.18 -0.50 -9.09
N GLY A 80 6.13 0.41 -8.92
CA GLY A 80 7.55 0.19 -9.13
C GLY A 80 8.20 -0.75 -8.11
N PRO A 81 9.44 -1.20 -8.40
CA PRO A 81 10.17 -2.11 -7.51
C PRO A 81 10.34 -1.55 -6.10
N HIS A 82 10.22 -2.42 -5.10
CA HIS A 82 10.36 -2.05 -3.68
C HIS A 82 9.39 -0.97 -3.17
N ALA A 83 8.35 -0.62 -3.93
CA ALA A 83 7.32 0.29 -3.43
C ALA A 83 6.54 -0.35 -2.27
N HIS A 84 6.17 0.48 -1.29
CA HIS A 84 5.41 0.05 -0.11
C HIS A 84 4.04 0.76 -0.11
N LEU A 85 2.99 0.02 -0.38
CA LEU A 85 1.62 0.48 -0.40
C LEU A 85 0.83 -0.19 0.74
N ASN A 86 0.45 0.59 1.74
CA ASN A 86 -0.21 0.09 2.93
C ASN A 86 -1.55 0.82 3.12
N GLY A 87 -2.66 0.13 2.85
CA GLY A 87 -4.01 0.67 3.04
C GLY A 87 -4.29 1.91 2.20
N VAL A 88 -4.17 1.84 0.88
CA VAL A 88 -4.21 3.00 -0.02
C VAL A 88 -5.15 2.81 -1.19
N GLU A 89 -5.69 3.92 -1.68
CA GLU A 89 -6.43 3.98 -2.93
C GLU A 89 -5.59 4.67 -4.00
N VAL A 90 -5.43 4.03 -5.17
CA VAL A 90 -4.65 4.56 -6.29
C VAL A 90 -5.52 4.62 -7.53
N GLY A 91 -5.71 5.82 -8.06
CA GLY A 91 -6.52 6.09 -9.25
C GLY A 91 -5.88 5.53 -10.52
N GLU A 92 -6.73 5.38 -11.57
CA GLU A 92 -6.32 4.87 -12.88
C GLU A 92 -5.13 5.63 -13.47
N GLY A 93 -4.22 4.89 -14.10
CA GLY A 93 -3.09 5.46 -14.83
C GLY A 93 -2.02 6.13 -13.95
N ALA A 94 -2.10 6.01 -12.63
CA ALA A 94 -1.08 6.56 -11.74
C ALA A 94 0.26 5.81 -11.84
N PHE A 95 1.33 6.49 -11.52
CA PHE A 95 2.69 5.93 -11.51
C PHE A 95 3.31 6.03 -10.13
N ILE A 96 3.54 4.88 -9.51
CA ILE A 96 4.20 4.76 -8.20
C ILE A 96 5.61 4.21 -8.45
N ALA A 97 6.62 5.06 -8.34
CA ALA A 97 7.98 4.70 -8.72
C ALA A 97 8.69 3.83 -7.68
N THR A 98 9.90 3.40 -8.02
CA THR A 98 10.79 2.60 -7.17
C THR A 98 10.93 3.17 -5.76
N GLY A 99 10.70 2.33 -4.75
CA GLY A 99 10.90 2.69 -3.35
C GLY A 99 9.92 3.71 -2.78
N ALA A 100 8.89 4.12 -3.54
CA ALA A 100 7.87 5.01 -3.01
C ALA A 100 7.11 4.37 -1.84
N ALA A 101 6.77 5.18 -0.82
CA ALA A 101 6.08 4.71 0.38
C ALA A 101 4.74 5.45 0.57
N LEU A 102 3.64 4.69 0.51
CA LEU A 102 2.29 5.19 0.66
C LEU A 102 1.67 4.58 1.92
N PHE A 103 1.13 5.45 2.79
CA PHE A 103 0.65 5.08 4.11
C PHE A 103 -0.88 4.99 4.20
N PRO A 104 -1.42 4.31 5.24
CA PRO A 104 -2.86 4.06 5.34
C PRO A 104 -3.74 5.31 5.24
N GLY A 105 -4.83 5.18 4.50
CA GLY A 105 -5.75 6.27 4.22
C GLY A 105 -5.27 7.25 3.14
N ALA A 106 -4.10 7.03 2.54
CA ALA A 106 -3.67 7.84 1.40
C ALA A 106 -4.53 7.55 0.15
N ARG A 107 -4.88 8.62 -0.55
CA ARG A 107 -5.63 8.58 -1.82
C ARG A 107 -4.83 9.26 -2.91
N ILE A 108 -4.54 8.53 -3.97
CA ILE A 108 -3.75 8.99 -5.12
C ILE A 108 -4.68 9.23 -6.30
N GLY A 109 -4.77 10.45 -6.78
CA GLY A 109 -5.62 10.80 -7.92
C GLY A 109 -5.19 10.12 -9.22
N ALA A 110 -6.12 10.00 -10.18
CA ALA A 110 -5.84 9.41 -11.48
C ALA A 110 -4.69 10.13 -12.19
N GLY A 111 -3.82 9.38 -12.86
CA GLY A 111 -2.65 9.93 -13.56
C GLY A 111 -1.61 10.63 -12.70
N ALA A 112 -1.73 10.58 -11.36
CA ALA A 112 -0.72 11.18 -10.49
C ALA A 112 0.58 10.35 -10.46
N GLU A 113 1.70 11.01 -10.17
CA GLU A 113 3.01 10.39 -10.08
C GLU A 113 3.59 10.53 -8.67
N VAL A 114 3.98 9.41 -8.05
CA VAL A 114 4.85 9.42 -6.88
C VAL A 114 6.23 8.92 -7.32
N ARG A 115 7.17 9.85 -7.46
CA ARG A 115 8.50 9.54 -8.01
C ARG A 115 9.37 8.79 -6.99
N ILE A 116 10.55 8.33 -7.44
CA ILE A 116 11.48 7.48 -6.68
C ILE A 116 11.63 7.97 -5.23
N ASN A 117 11.42 7.06 -4.25
CA ASN A 117 11.48 7.34 -2.83
C ASN A 117 10.54 8.49 -2.36
N GLY A 118 9.54 8.86 -3.15
CA GLY A 118 8.51 9.79 -2.72
C GLY A 118 7.62 9.17 -1.64
N VAL A 119 7.10 10.00 -0.75
CA VAL A 119 6.25 9.56 0.37
C VAL A 119 4.87 10.22 0.26
N VAL A 120 3.80 9.43 0.41
CA VAL A 120 2.45 9.96 0.67
C VAL A 120 2.04 9.52 2.06
N HIS A 121 1.82 10.51 2.93
CA HIS A 121 1.58 10.28 4.36
C HIS A 121 0.18 9.75 4.65
N VAL A 122 -0.06 9.27 5.88
CA VAL A 122 -1.39 8.79 6.32
C VAL A 122 -2.47 9.83 6.04
N ASN A 123 -3.66 9.38 5.65
CA ASN A 123 -4.83 10.23 5.45
C ASN A 123 -4.58 11.44 4.55
N SER A 124 -3.67 11.31 3.58
CA SER A 124 -3.32 12.39 2.64
C SER A 124 -3.95 12.15 1.27
N ALA A 125 -4.36 13.23 0.60
CA ALA A 125 -5.02 13.17 -0.70
C ALA A 125 -4.21 13.89 -1.77
N LEU A 126 -3.59 13.13 -2.67
CA LEU A 126 -2.86 13.65 -3.83
C LEU A 126 -3.84 13.86 -4.99
N ALA A 127 -3.89 15.06 -5.54
CA ALA A 127 -4.81 15.42 -6.61
C ALA A 127 -4.50 14.65 -7.92
N GLU A 128 -5.50 14.58 -8.81
CA GLU A 128 -5.35 14.04 -10.17
C GLU A 128 -4.21 14.75 -10.91
N GLY A 129 -3.35 13.96 -11.57
CA GLY A 129 -2.20 14.44 -12.34
C GLY A 129 -1.09 15.10 -11.51
N ALA A 130 -1.22 15.16 -10.19
CA ALA A 130 -0.18 15.76 -9.34
C ALA A 130 1.11 14.92 -9.32
N VAL A 131 2.25 15.57 -9.10
CA VAL A 131 3.55 14.92 -9.10
C VAL A 131 4.26 15.15 -7.76
N VAL A 132 4.58 14.07 -7.05
CA VAL A 132 5.50 14.10 -5.91
C VAL A 132 6.91 13.89 -6.44
N PRO A 133 7.82 14.88 -6.36
CA PRO A 133 9.19 14.76 -6.84
C PRO A 133 10.00 13.68 -6.10
N ILE A 134 11.15 13.32 -6.64
CA ILE A 134 12.06 12.33 -6.03
C ILE A 134 12.39 12.72 -4.60
N GLY A 135 12.10 11.80 -3.66
CA GLY A 135 12.40 11.97 -2.24
C GLY A 135 11.53 13.01 -1.52
N TRP A 136 10.49 13.56 -2.16
CA TRP A 136 9.59 14.53 -1.53
C TRP A 136 8.43 13.85 -0.81
N ILE A 137 7.74 14.64 0.02
CA ILE A 137 6.65 14.18 0.87
C ILE A 137 5.34 14.91 0.50
N ALA A 138 4.29 14.14 0.24
CA ALA A 138 2.92 14.64 0.13
C ALA A 138 2.20 14.38 1.46
N VAL A 139 1.67 15.43 2.10
CA VAL A 139 1.07 15.38 3.44
C VAL A 139 -0.15 16.27 3.56
N GLY A 140 -1.26 15.75 4.11
CA GLY A 140 -2.52 16.46 4.33
C GLY A 140 -3.59 16.17 3.28
N ASP A 141 -4.79 16.71 3.48
CA ASP A 141 -5.94 16.61 2.59
C ASP A 141 -6.58 17.99 2.37
N PRO A 142 -6.40 18.62 1.20
CA PRO A 142 -5.52 18.22 0.07
C PRO A 142 -4.05 18.23 0.44
N ALA A 143 -3.27 17.35 -0.21
CA ALA A 143 -1.86 17.18 0.12
C ALA A 143 -1.02 18.40 -0.28
N GLN A 144 -0.19 18.86 0.64
CA GLN A 144 0.94 19.74 0.34
C GLN A 144 2.15 18.87 -0.02
N ILE A 145 2.87 19.24 -1.08
CA ILE A 145 4.04 18.52 -1.58
C ILE A 145 5.27 19.32 -1.15
N LEU A 146 6.03 18.77 -0.21
CA LEU A 146 7.13 19.45 0.48
C LEU A 146 8.45 18.68 0.32
N PRO A 147 9.58 19.37 0.14
CA PRO A 147 10.89 18.73 0.17
C PRO A 147 11.25 18.29 1.60
N PRO A 148 12.14 17.28 1.77
CA PRO A 148 12.44 16.68 3.07
C PRO A 148 13.15 17.64 4.06
N ASP A 149 13.75 18.72 3.59
CA ASP A 149 14.36 19.76 4.43
C ASP A 149 13.33 20.71 5.08
N ARG A 150 12.05 20.65 4.67
CA ARG A 150 10.93 21.36 5.29
C ARG A 150 10.29 20.54 6.43
N HIS A 151 11.13 19.94 7.28
CA HIS A 151 10.67 19.04 8.34
C HIS A 151 9.61 19.66 9.26
N ASP A 152 9.79 20.89 9.69
CA ASP A 152 8.87 21.54 10.62
C ASP A 152 7.47 21.79 10.02
N ASP A 153 7.43 22.10 8.71
CA ASP A 153 6.16 22.27 8.00
C ASP A 153 5.45 20.93 7.78
N ILE A 154 6.22 19.90 7.41
CA ILE A 154 5.71 18.53 7.29
C ILE A 154 5.14 18.09 8.64
N TRP A 155 5.90 18.28 9.73
CA TRP A 155 5.47 17.90 11.07
C TRP A 155 4.25 18.66 11.55
N ALA A 156 4.12 19.96 11.24
CA ALA A 156 2.96 20.75 11.58
C ALA A 156 1.65 20.18 11.02
N ILE A 157 1.70 19.55 9.84
CA ILE A 157 0.54 18.88 9.23
C ILE A 157 0.43 17.45 9.76
N GLN A 158 1.53 16.69 9.73
CA GLN A 158 1.57 15.26 10.08
C GLN A 158 1.04 14.96 11.49
N ARG A 159 1.35 15.81 12.46
CA ARG A 159 0.93 15.60 13.86
C ARG A 159 -0.60 15.56 14.01
N GLU A 160 -1.36 16.18 13.09
CA GLU A 160 -2.83 16.19 13.12
C GLU A 160 -3.46 14.99 12.40
N LEU A 161 -2.66 14.20 11.65
CA LEU A 161 -3.13 13.08 10.82
C LEU A 161 -3.18 11.73 11.57
N ASP A 162 -2.93 11.73 12.87
CA ASP A 162 -2.96 10.54 13.73
C ASP A 162 -2.21 9.32 13.18
N PHE A 163 -0.94 9.49 12.88
CA PHE A 163 -0.08 8.38 12.42
C PHE A 163 -0.09 7.17 13.37
N PRO A 164 0.04 7.34 14.72
CA PRO A 164 0.03 6.20 15.63
C PRO A 164 -1.27 5.41 15.60
N GLY A 165 -2.43 6.07 15.62
CA GLY A 165 -3.72 5.39 15.52
C GLY A 165 -3.91 4.71 14.17
N THR A 166 -3.66 5.43 13.07
CA THR A 166 -3.89 4.93 11.71
C THR A 166 -2.96 3.78 11.32
N VAL A 167 -1.65 3.86 11.65
CA VAL A 167 -0.66 2.85 11.24
C VAL A 167 -0.50 1.74 12.25
N LEU A 168 -0.46 2.09 13.54
CA LEU A 168 -0.08 1.19 14.61
C LEU A 168 -1.28 0.70 15.43
N GLY A 169 -2.44 1.36 15.32
CA GLY A 169 -3.64 1.06 16.10
C GLY A 169 -3.47 1.34 17.60
N ILE A 170 -2.63 2.33 17.96
CA ILE A 170 -2.35 2.74 19.34
C ILE A 170 -2.57 4.24 19.52
N GLU A 171 -2.84 4.65 20.76
CA GLU A 171 -2.90 6.07 21.09
C GLU A 171 -1.52 6.75 20.95
N ARG A 172 -1.53 8.05 20.66
CA ARG A 172 -0.31 8.86 20.62
C ARG A 172 0.37 8.86 21.99
N GLY A 173 1.65 8.47 22.01
CA GLY A 173 2.44 8.32 23.22
C GLY A 173 2.46 6.91 23.80
N GLY A 174 1.84 5.94 23.14
CA GLY A 174 1.94 4.52 23.46
C GLY A 174 3.41 4.05 23.45
N SER A 175 3.70 3.03 24.26
CA SER A 175 5.05 2.49 24.40
C SER A 175 5.44 1.58 23.23
N ALA A 176 6.73 1.29 23.06
CA ALA A 176 7.21 0.29 22.12
C ALA A 176 6.60 -1.11 22.39
N ALA A 177 6.31 -1.42 23.66
CA ALA A 177 5.67 -2.69 24.03
C ALA A 177 4.24 -2.76 23.52
N ASP A 178 3.47 -1.65 23.55
CA ASP A 178 2.11 -1.60 23.00
C ASP A 178 2.14 -1.85 21.49
N VAL A 179 3.07 -1.20 20.76
CA VAL A 179 3.25 -1.41 19.31
C VAL A 179 3.62 -2.86 19.02
N THR A 180 4.60 -3.40 19.75
CA THR A 180 5.07 -4.79 19.53
C THR A 180 3.97 -5.79 19.84
N GLY A 181 3.21 -5.59 20.92
CA GLY A 181 2.08 -6.43 21.29
C GLY A 181 1.00 -6.44 20.21
N ARG A 182 0.66 -5.26 19.69
CA ARG A 182 -0.33 -5.12 18.62
C ARG A 182 0.11 -5.81 17.32
N TYR A 183 1.38 -5.67 16.93
CA TYR A 183 1.91 -6.37 15.75
C TYR A 183 2.01 -7.88 15.95
N ALA A 184 2.38 -8.34 17.16
CA ALA A 184 2.42 -9.78 17.45
C ALA A 184 1.03 -10.41 17.35
N GLU A 185 -0.02 -9.71 17.79
CA GLU A 185 -1.41 -10.13 17.62
C GLU A 185 -1.80 -10.17 16.12
N LEU A 186 -1.55 -9.08 15.38
CA LEU A 186 -1.88 -8.97 13.97
C LEU A 186 -1.21 -10.06 13.15
N PHE A 187 0.13 -10.16 13.24
CA PHE A 187 0.90 -11.12 12.44
C PHE A 187 0.80 -12.56 12.95
N GLY A 188 0.40 -12.76 14.21
CA GLY A 188 0.11 -14.07 14.78
C GLY A 188 -1.05 -14.79 14.08
N ARG A 189 -1.94 -14.03 13.40
CA ARG A 189 -3.06 -14.57 12.61
C ARG A 189 -2.61 -15.37 11.39
N HIS A 190 -1.39 -15.15 10.90
CA HIS A 190 -0.81 -15.89 9.77
C HIS A 190 -0.25 -17.27 10.15
N ARG A 191 -0.34 -17.69 11.43
CA ARG A 191 0.21 -18.98 11.89
C ARG A 191 -0.42 -20.18 11.18
N ASP A 192 -1.69 -20.08 10.85
CA ASP A 192 -2.50 -21.18 10.31
C ASP A 192 -2.73 -21.04 8.79
N ASP A 193 -1.99 -20.13 8.14
CA ASP A 193 -2.07 -19.91 6.69
C ASP A 193 -1.66 -21.18 5.93
N THR A 194 -2.37 -21.46 4.84
CA THR A 194 -2.10 -22.62 4.00
C THR A 194 -1.81 -22.25 2.55
N VAL A 195 -0.76 -22.83 1.98
CA VAL A 195 -0.47 -22.68 0.55
C VAL A 195 -1.50 -23.48 -0.24
N VAL A 196 -2.19 -22.81 -1.17
CA VAL A 196 -3.21 -23.45 -2.02
C VAL A 196 -2.74 -23.67 -3.46
N GLU A 197 -1.70 -22.93 -3.92
CA GLU A 197 -0.97 -23.13 -5.17
C GLU A 197 0.44 -22.50 -5.11
#